data_80295aa2193e0c08db5b07a224dd65cc
#
_entry.id   80295aa2193e0c08db5b07a224dd65cc
#
_cell.length_a   1.000
_cell.length_b   1.000
_cell.length_c   1.000
_cell.angle_alpha   90.00
_cell.angle_beta   90.00
_cell.angle_gamma   90.00
#
_symmetry.space_group_name_H-M   'P 1'
#
loop_
_entity.id
_entity.type
_entity.pdbx_description
1 polymer ?
#
loop_
_entity_poly.entity_id
_entity_poly.type
_entity_poly.pdbx_seq_one_letter_code
_entity_poly.pdbx_strand_id
1 'polypeptide(L)'
;MPLDTPSVTQLSQVIAQVTAPSFLLGAVAAFISVLIARMNRIIDRSQALNAISDDDVSRASLKADIPRLKRRAMILNRAILYATVSGIVTSLLVIVAFICAFFNLQHEYGVAVLFVVALAFFTVALIELAREGRIALSEMDHYR
;
A
#
# COMPACT_ATOMS: atom_id res chain seq x y z
N MET A 1 -39.87 13.13 -13.19
CA MET A 1 -39.32 13.53 -11.91
C MET A 1 -38.26 14.57 -12.18
N PRO A 2 -38.36 15.79 -11.64
CA PRO A 2 -37.27 16.73 -11.75
C PRO A 2 -36.10 16.12 -10.95
N LEU A 3 -34.94 15.96 -11.56
CA LEU A 3 -33.71 15.69 -10.90
C LEU A 3 -33.37 16.94 -10.09
N ASP A 4 -33.75 16.97 -8.83
CA ASP A 4 -33.37 18.06 -7.94
C ASP A 4 -31.86 18.10 -7.91
N THR A 5 -31.30 19.13 -8.51
CA THR A 5 -29.84 19.39 -8.44
C THR A 5 -29.46 19.52 -6.98
N PRO A 6 -28.40 18.82 -6.52
CA PRO A 6 -27.98 18.89 -5.13
C PRO A 6 -27.78 20.35 -4.71
N SER A 7 -28.30 20.72 -3.56
CA SER A 7 -28.13 22.09 -3.04
C SER A 7 -26.64 22.36 -2.79
N VAL A 8 -26.22 23.62 -2.87
CA VAL A 8 -24.83 24.05 -2.59
C VAL A 8 -24.38 23.55 -1.23
N THR A 9 -25.27 23.50 -0.24
CA THR A 9 -25.02 23.00 1.11
C THR A 9 -24.74 21.50 1.11
N GLN A 10 -25.50 20.69 0.36
CA GLN A 10 -25.27 19.26 0.23
C GLN A 10 -23.94 18.97 -0.45
N LEU A 11 -23.62 19.69 -1.52
CA LEU A 11 -22.36 19.52 -2.23
C LEU A 11 -21.15 19.88 -1.33
N SER A 12 -21.24 20.96 -0.57
CA SER A 12 -20.21 21.37 0.39
C SER A 12 -19.99 20.30 1.47
N GLN A 13 -21.06 19.69 1.96
CA GLN A 13 -21.00 18.65 2.98
C GLN A 13 -20.33 17.38 2.44
N VAL A 14 -20.64 16.98 1.20
CA VAL A 14 -19.98 15.83 0.54
C VAL A 14 -18.50 16.08 0.32
N ILE A 15 -18.13 17.26 -0.15
CA ILE A 15 -16.73 17.63 -0.33
C ILE A 15 -15.98 17.54 1.00
N ALA A 16 -16.56 18.02 2.09
CA ALA A 16 -15.96 17.89 3.42
C ALA A 16 -15.78 16.42 3.84
N GLN A 17 -16.76 15.57 3.58
CA GLN A 17 -16.71 14.15 3.92
C GLN A 17 -15.66 13.36 3.12
N VAL A 18 -15.42 13.71 1.84
CA VAL A 18 -14.45 12.99 0.99
C VAL A 18 -13.03 13.54 1.12
N THR A 19 -12.82 14.62 1.85
CA THR A 19 -11.49 15.22 2.03
C THR A 19 -10.55 14.23 2.72
N ALA A 20 -10.94 13.62 3.82
CA ALA A 20 -10.10 12.66 4.54
C ALA A 20 -9.75 11.41 3.69
N PRO A 21 -10.70 10.74 3.02
CA PRO A 21 -10.37 9.66 2.09
C PRO A 21 -9.44 10.09 0.95
N SER A 22 -9.57 11.32 0.44
CA SER A 22 -8.70 11.83 -0.62
C SER A 22 -7.25 11.98 -0.15
N PHE A 23 -7.03 12.44 1.08
CA PHE A 23 -5.71 12.43 1.69
C PHE A 23 -5.15 11.02 1.87
N LEU A 24 -5.98 10.06 2.24
CA LEU A 24 -5.57 8.66 2.35
C LEU A 24 -5.12 8.11 0.99
N LEU A 25 -5.81 8.44 -0.11
CA LEU A 25 -5.37 8.05 -1.46
C LEU A 25 -3.97 8.58 -1.79
N GLY A 26 -3.69 9.84 -1.46
CA GLY A 26 -2.36 10.43 -1.62
C GLY A 26 -1.30 9.72 -0.79
N ALA A 27 -1.60 9.42 0.47
CA ALA A 27 -0.70 8.68 1.35
C ALA A 27 -0.44 7.26 0.84
N VAL A 28 -1.46 6.54 0.37
CA VAL A 28 -1.34 5.20 -0.21
C VAL A 28 -0.46 5.22 -1.46
N ALA A 29 -0.65 6.19 -2.36
CA ALA A 29 0.14 6.32 -3.58
C ALA A 29 1.64 6.58 -3.26
N ALA A 30 1.93 7.48 -2.34
CA ALA A 30 3.29 7.75 -1.88
C ALA A 30 3.92 6.51 -1.22
N PHE A 31 3.15 5.80 -0.42
CA PHE A 31 3.60 4.58 0.26
C PHE A 31 3.93 3.45 -0.73
N ILE A 32 3.09 3.22 -1.72
CA ILE A 32 3.34 2.24 -2.80
C ILE A 32 4.64 2.58 -3.54
N SER A 33 4.91 3.86 -3.82
CA SER A 33 6.14 4.29 -4.47
C SER A 33 7.39 3.92 -3.67
N VAL A 34 7.33 4.08 -2.34
CA VAL A 34 8.42 3.66 -1.43
C VAL A 34 8.60 2.15 -1.46
N LEU A 35 7.52 1.37 -1.44
CA LEU A 35 7.57 -0.09 -1.48
C LEU A 35 8.18 -0.60 -2.79
N ILE A 36 7.79 -0.01 -3.93
CA ILE A 36 8.34 -0.35 -5.25
C ILE A 36 9.83 -0.04 -5.30
N ALA A 37 10.27 1.12 -4.80
CA ALA A 37 11.69 1.47 -4.76
C ALA A 37 12.52 0.47 -3.93
N ARG A 38 11.98 0.00 -2.80
CA ARG A 38 12.61 -1.05 -1.98
C ARG A 38 12.64 -2.40 -2.69
N MET A 39 11.54 -2.76 -3.36
CA MET A 39 11.45 -4.00 -4.14
C MET A 39 12.49 -4.04 -5.25
N ASN A 40 12.64 -2.95 -6.00
CA ASN A 40 13.62 -2.86 -7.09
C ASN A 40 15.05 -3.08 -6.57
N ARG A 41 15.42 -2.52 -5.43
CA ARG A 41 16.75 -2.76 -4.80
C ARG A 41 16.98 -4.24 -4.47
N ILE A 42 15.95 -4.95 -4.01
CA ILE A 42 16.05 -6.38 -3.70
C ILE A 42 16.22 -7.18 -5.00
N ILE A 43 15.47 -6.83 -6.04
CA ILE A 43 15.54 -7.48 -7.36
C ILE A 43 16.93 -7.27 -7.96
N ASP A 44 17.43 -6.03 -7.99
CA ASP A 44 18.75 -5.70 -8.53
C ASP A 44 19.87 -6.48 -7.81
N ARG A 45 19.81 -6.54 -6.46
CA ARG A 45 20.77 -7.32 -5.69
C ARG A 45 20.66 -8.82 -5.96
N SER A 46 19.44 -9.34 -6.08
CA SER A 46 19.22 -10.76 -6.40
C SER A 46 19.76 -11.12 -7.79
N GLN A 47 19.55 -10.24 -8.77
CA GLN A 47 20.10 -10.43 -10.13
C GLN A 47 21.61 -10.38 -10.13
N ALA A 48 22.22 -9.43 -9.41
CA ALA A 48 23.67 -9.34 -9.28
C ALA A 48 24.28 -10.60 -8.66
N LEU A 49 23.63 -11.19 -7.63
CA LEU A 49 24.08 -12.43 -7.01
C LEU A 49 23.91 -13.65 -7.92
N ASN A 50 22.83 -13.71 -8.71
CA ASN A 50 22.62 -14.77 -9.66
C ASN A 50 23.58 -14.74 -10.85
N ALA A 51 24.14 -13.57 -11.18
CA ALA A 51 25.12 -13.40 -12.25
C ALA A 51 26.53 -13.88 -11.87
N ILE A 52 26.79 -14.20 -10.57
CA ILE A 52 28.07 -14.75 -10.11
C ILE A 52 28.20 -16.19 -10.64
N SER A 53 29.34 -16.48 -11.32
CA SER A 53 29.64 -17.85 -11.78
C SER A 53 29.81 -18.81 -10.59
N ASP A 54 29.38 -20.06 -10.74
CA ASP A 54 29.55 -21.09 -9.71
C ASP A 54 31.02 -21.49 -9.53
N ASP A 55 31.87 -21.19 -10.49
CA ASP A 55 33.31 -21.44 -10.45
C ASP A 55 34.09 -20.44 -9.57
N ASP A 56 33.46 -19.32 -9.21
CA ASP A 56 34.06 -18.30 -8.33
C ASP A 56 33.82 -18.65 -6.86
N VAL A 57 34.68 -19.50 -6.31
CA VAL A 57 34.61 -19.99 -4.92
C VAL A 57 34.62 -18.84 -3.89
N SER A 58 35.31 -17.72 -4.21
CA SER A 58 35.40 -16.56 -3.31
C SER A 58 34.07 -15.83 -3.14
N ARG A 59 33.22 -15.86 -4.15
CA ARG A 59 31.89 -15.17 -4.19
C ARG A 59 30.72 -16.11 -4.05
N ALA A 60 30.93 -17.43 -4.13
CA ALA A 60 29.86 -18.42 -4.00
C ALA A 60 29.10 -18.31 -2.66
N SER A 61 29.80 -17.92 -1.60
CA SER A 61 29.22 -17.69 -0.27
C SER A 61 28.15 -16.58 -0.26
N LEU A 62 28.25 -15.59 -1.16
CA LEU A 62 27.29 -14.50 -1.28
C LEU A 62 25.94 -14.98 -1.80
N LYS A 63 25.88 -16.10 -2.54
CA LYS A 63 24.62 -16.70 -3.00
C LYS A 63 23.76 -17.23 -1.86
N ALA A 64 24.32 -17.46 -0.68
CA ALA A 64 23.57 -17.85 0.51
C ALA A 64 22.56 -16.78 0.97
N ASP A 65 22.72 -15.52 0.51
CA ASP A 65 21.78 -14.43 0.82
C ASP A 65 20.51 -14.46 -0.04
N ILE A 66 20.49 -15.20 -1.16
CA ILE A 66 19.35 -15.22 -2.09
C ILE A 66 18.02 -15.64 -1.41
N PRO A 67 17.95 -16.69 -0.56
CA PRO A 67 16.70 -17.05 0.12
C PRO A 67 16.17 -15.95 1.02
N ARG A 68 17.04 -15.17 1.64
CA ARG A 68 16.68 -14.03 2.51
C ARG A 68 16.09 -12.89 1.69
N LEU A 69 16.73 -12.55 0.58
CA LEU A 69 16.22 -11.54 -0.37
C LEU A 69 14.84 -11.95 -0.90
N LYS A 70 14.64 -13.21 -1.23
CA LYS A 70 13.35 -13.74 -1.67
C LYS A 70 12.27 -13.59 -0.58
N ARG A 71 12.61 -13.86 0.68
CA ARG A 71 11.69 -13.65 1.81
C ARG A 71 11.30 -12.19 1.98
N ARG A 72 12.27 -11.26 1.90
CA ARG A 72 12.01 -9.81 1.96
C ARG A 72 11.13 -9.35 0.80
N ALA A 73 11.39 -9.84 -0.42
CA ALA A 73 10.56 -9.56 -1.59
C ALA A 73 9.10 -10.02 -1.39
N MET A 74 8.88 -11.20 -0.80
CA MET A 74 7.53 -11.67 -0.51
C MET A 74 6.78 -10.78 0.49
N ILE A 75 7.46 -10.30 1.53
CA ILE A 75 6.85 -9.39 2.52
C ILE A 75 6.49 -8.06 1.86
N LEU A 76 7.39 -7.48 1.06
CA LEU A 76 7.12 -6.25 0.33
C LEU A 76 5.98 -6.42 -0.68
N ASN A 77 5.91 -7.55 -1.38
CA ASN A 77 4.80 -7.83 -2.30
C ASN A 77 3.45 -7.88 -1.58
N ARG A 78 3.40 -8.46 -0.38
CA ARG A 78 2.18 -8.42 0.46
C ARG A 78 1.83 -6.99 0.89
N ALA A 79 2.82 -6.20 1.30
CA ALA A 79 2.61 -4.81 1.66
C ALA A 79 2.03 -4.01 0.48
N ILE A 80 2.57 -4.19 -0.73
CA ILE A 80 2.06 -3.57 -1.96
C ILE A 80 0.60 -3.99 -2.22
N LEU A 81 0.30 -5.28 -2.08
CA LEU A 81 -1.05 -5.81 -2.27
C LEU A 81 -2.04 -5.16 -1.31
N TYR A 82 -1.74 -5.13 0.00
CA TYR A 82 -2.61 -4.54 1.00
C TYR A 82 -2.78 -3.02 0.79
N ALA A 83 -1.71 -2.31 0.45
CA ALA A 83 -1.79 -0.89 0.12
C ALA A 83 -2.67 -0.64 -1.11
N THR A 84 -2.54 -1.47 -2.16
CA THR A 84 -3.37 -1.38 -3.37
C THR A 84 -4.84 -1.64 -3.05
N VAL A 85 -5.16 -2.66 -2.25
CA VAL A 85 -6.53 -2.94 -1.81
C VAL A 85 -7.09 -1.76 -1.02
N SER A 86 -6.30 -1.18 -0.11
CA SER A 86 -6.70 0.03 0.63
C SER A 86 -7.06 1.18 -0.33
N GLY A 87 -6.23 1.42 -1.35
CA GLY A 87 -6.49 2.44 -2.37
C GLY A 87 -7.78 2.18 -3.16
N ILE A 88 -8.02 0.93 -3.56
CA ILE A 88 -9.25 0.54 -4.27
C ILE A 88 -10.48 0.78 -3.38
N VAL A 89 -10.46 0.31 -2.13
CA VAL A 89 -11.58 0.51 -1.20
C VAL A 89 -11.83 1.99 -0.95
N THR A 90 -10.77 2.80 -0.81
CA THR A 90 -10.89 4.26 -0.64
C THR A 90 -11.49 4.92 -1.88
N SER A 91 -11.09 4.51 -3.08
CA SER A 91 -11.67 5.03 -4.33
C SER A 91 -13.15 4.68 -4.46
N LEU A 92 -13.53 3.44 -4.13
CA LEU A 92 -14.93 3.01 -4.11
C LEU A 92 -15.75 3.80 -3.08
N LEU A 93 -15.20 4.06 -1.90
CA LEU A 93 -15.82 4.88 -0.87
C LEU A 93 -16.16 6.28 -1.40
N VAL A 94 -15.20 6.93 -2.07
CA VAL A 94 -15.41 8.27 -2.65
C VAL A 94 -16.52 8.23 -3.70
N ILE A 95 -16.50 7.23 -4.59
CA ILE A 95 -17.54 7.04 -5.60
C ILE A 95 -18.92 6.86 -4.94
N VAL A 96 -19.02 5.98 -3.95
CA VAL A 96 -20.28 5.71 -3.24
C VAL A 96 -20.77 6.97 -2.53
N ALA A 97 -19.89 7.73 -1.89
CA ALA A 97 -20.26 8.99 -1.21
C ALA A 97 -20.88 9.99 -2.18
N PHE A 98 -20.31 10.16 -3.38
CA PHE A 98 -20.89 11.04 -4.40
C PHE A 98 -22.21 10.51 -4.97
N ILE A 99 -22.31 9.20 -5.21
CA ILE A 99 -23.57 8.59 -5.69
C ILE A 99 -24.68 8.78 -4.65
N CYS A 100 -24.40 8.50 -3.38
CA CYS A 100 -25.39 8.68 -2.31
C CYS A 100 -25.83 10.13 -2.17
N ALA A 101 -24.90 11.08 -2.31
CA ALA A 101 -25.24 12.49 -2.30
C ALA A 101 -26.12 12.90 -3.48
N PHE A 102 -25.83 12.39 -4.68
CA PHE A 102 -26.58 12.71 -5.88
C PHE A 102 -28.02 12.19 -5.83
N PHE A 103 -28.22 10.98 -5.28
CA PHE A 103 -29.54 10.35 -5.14
C PHE A 103 -30.23 10.66 -3.81
N ASN A 104 -29.64 11.53 -2.97
CA ASN A 104 -30.17 11.89 -1.64
C ASN A 104 -30.41 10.68 -0.72
N LEU A 105 -29.55 9.66 -0.82
CA LEU A 105 -29.60 8.44 -0.02
C LEU A 105 -28.82 8.63 1.27
N GLN A 106 -29.45 8.36 2.41
CA GLN A 106 -28.79 8.38 3.73
C GLN A 106 -28.06 7.05 3.96
N HIS A 107 -26.76 7.00 3.67
CA HIS A 107 -25.92 5.81 3.89
C HIS A 107 -24.61 6.16 4.61
N GLU A 108 -24.67 7.02 5.61
CA GLU A 108 -23.49 7.48 6.38
C GLU A 108 -22.71 6.31 6.98
N TYR A 109 -23.40 5.30 7.48
CA TYR A 109 -22.78 4.11 8.07
C TYR A 109 -21.96 3.28 7.05
N GLY A 110 -22.45 3.12 5.84
CA GLY A 110 -21.77 2.36 4.79
C GLY A 110 -20.44 3.00 4.38
N VAL A 111 -20.45 4.31 4.21
CA VAL A 111 -19.25 5.10 3.88
C VAL A 111 -18.23 5.04 5.03
N ALA A 112 -18.68 5.17 6.27
CA ALA A 112 -17.81 5.06 7.45
C ALA A 112 -17.18 3.67 7.58
N VAL A 113 -17.94 2.60 7.35
CA VAL A 113 -17.42 1.22 7.38
C VAL A 113 -16.35 1.00 6.30
N LEU A 114 -16.62 1.46 5.07
CA LEU A 114 -15.62 1.37 3.99
C LEU A 114 -14.33 2.13 4.33
N PHE A 115 -14.44 3.28 4.99
CA PHE A 115 -13.27 4.03 5.42
C PHE A 115 -12.45 3.28 6.47
N VAL A 116 -13.10 2.69 7.46
CA VAL A 116 -12.42 1.86 8.47
C VAL A 116 -11.74 0.65 7.83
N VAL A 117 -12.40 -0.01 6.88
CA VAL A 117 -11.82 -1.15 6.14
C VAL A 117 -10.58 -0.72 5.34
N ALA A 118 -10.65 0.42 4.64
CA ALA A 118 -9.50 0.95 3.91
C ALA A 118 -8.31 1.24 4.83
N LEU A 119 -8.56 1.89 5.98
CA LEU A 119 -7.54 2.15 7.00
C LEU A 119 -6.96 0.87 7.59
N ALA A 120 -7.77 -0.16 7.81
CA ALA A 120 -7.31 -1.45 8.30
C ALA A 120 -6.33 -2.11 7.31
N PHE A 121 -6.64 -2.14 6.01
CA PHE A 121 -5.72 -2.63 4.98
C PHE A 121 -4.44 -1.82 4.91
N PHE A 122 -4.53 -0.49 5.01
CA PHE A 122 -3.35 0.37 5.02
C PHE A 122 -2.46 0.11 6.25
N THR A 123 -3.07 -0.09 7.42
CA THR A 123 -2.36 -0.43 8.66
C THR A 123 -1.61 -1.76 8.52
N VAL A 124 -2.24 -2.79 7.93
CA VAL A 124 -1.58 -4.07 7.68
C VAL A 124 -0.39 -3.88 6.73
N ALA A 125 -0.52 -3.07 5.68
CA ALA A 125 0.58 -2.75 4.77
C ALA A 125 1.77 -2.09 5.49
N LEU A 126 1.50 -1.16 6.41
CA LEU A 126 2.53 -0.52 7.25
C LEU A 126 3.22 -1.53 8.16
N ILE A 127 2.48 -2.47 8.76
CA ILE A 127 3.03 -3.53 9.60
C ILE A 127 3.96 -4.43 8.78
N GLU A 128 3.59 -4.82 7.56
CA GLU A 128 4.44 -5.62 6.69
C GLU A 128 5.73 -4.88 6.31
N LEU A 129 5.66 -3.58 6.02
CA LEU A 129 6.87 -2.77 5.81
C LEU A 129 7.76 -2.73 7.06
N ALA A 130 7.18 -2.56 8.25
CA ALA A 130 7.94 -2.56 9.50
C ALA A 130 8.63 -3.92 9.75
N ARG A 131 7.97 -5.03 9.42
CA ARG A 131 8.54 -6.39 9.50
C ARG A 131 9.72 -6.56 8.54
N GLU A 132 9.59 -6.10 7.31
CA GLU A 132 10.69 -6.10 6.33
C GLU A 132 11.89 -5.31 6.84
N GLY A 133 11.64 -4.10 7.37
CA GLY A 133 12.69 -3.25 7.93
C GLY A 133 13.45 -3.91 9.09
N ARG A 134 12.76 -4.64 9.96
CA ARG A 134 13.41 -5.41 11.06
C ARG A 134 14.33 -6.50 10.53
N ILE A 135 13.91 -7.22 9.49
CA ILE A 135 14.75 -8.26 8.86
C ILE A 135 15.98 -7.62 8.22
N ALA A 136 15.83 -6.46 7.57
CA ALA A 136 16.94 -5.74 6.97
C ALA A 136 17.98 -5.26 8.01
N LEU A 137 17.53 -4.83 9.19
CA LEU A 137 18.43 -4.38 10.27
C LEU A 137 19.16 -5.54 10.94
N SER A 138 18.51 -6.67 11.18
CA SER A 138 19.14 -7.84 11.78
C SER A 138 20.26 -8.42 10.90
N GLU A 139 20.25 -8.14 9.62
CA GLU A 139 21.33 -8.52 8.69
C GLU A 139 22.60 -7.69 8.92
N MET A 140 22.47 -6.40 9.27
CA MET A 140 23.65 -5.55 9.52
C MET A 140 24.40 -5.92 10.79
N ASP A 141 23.71 -6.43 11.81
CA ASP A 141 24.34 -6.85 13.06
C ASP A 141 25.15 -8.15 12.92
N HIS A 142 24.91 -8.97 11.90
CA HIS A 142 25.66 -10.20 11.64
C HIS A 142 27.00 -9.97 10.92
N TYR A 143 27.19 -8.80 10.33
CA TYR A 143 28.44 -8.43 9.64
C TYR A 143 29.38 -7.54 10.48
N ARG A 144 29.07 -7.33 11.75
CA ARG A 144 29.87 -6.60 12.73
C ARG A 144 30.58 -7.52 13.70
#